data_cf0a2748e2fe5cab6ab45a6ac8efceb3
#
_entry.id   cf0a2748e2fe5cab6ab45a6ac8efceb3
#
_cell.length_a   1.000
_cell.length_b   1.000
_cell.length_c   1.000
_cell.angle_alpha   90.00
_cell.angle_beta   90.00
_cell.angle_gamma   90.00
#
_symmetry.space_group_name_H-M   'P 1'
#
loop_
_entity.id
_entity.type
_entity.pdbx_description
1 polymer ?
#
loop_
_entity_poly.entity_id
_entity_poly.type
_entity_poly.pdbx_seq_one_letter_code
_entity_poly.pdbx_strand_id
1 'polypeptide(L)'
;SDVQATGFDYGDAAGVKLDTANHKIVIGVYEPLTGNNGGGGKQEVLGMKYANSLDNKIEIAGEEYTVELYVSDNGSLEENAVSAASAIVSSGALISLGSYGSGVSIAAADTFAEAQIPAIGVSCTNASVTDGHDWYFRICFLDPFQGSVMAQFAWDMVAGA
;
A
#
# COMPACT_ATOMS: atom_id res chain seq x y z
N SER A 1 8.30 25.03 13.97
CA SER A 1 9.49 24.93 13.12
C SER A 1 9.00 24.64 11.71
N ASP A 2 9.09 25.66 10.87
CA ASP A 2 8.71 25.62 9.47
C ASP A 2 9.47 24.48 8.78
N VAL A 3 8.76 23.44 8.39
CA VAL A 3 9.25 22.51 7.38
C VAL A 3 9.29 23.32 6.09
N GLN A 4 10.45 23.88 5.77
CA GLN A 4 10.68 24.43 4.44
C GLN A 4 10.43 23.31 3.46
N ALA A 5 9.43 23.49 2.61
CA ALA A 5 9.22 22.65 1.44
C ALA A 5 10.55 22.61 0.68
N THR A 6 11.25 21.51 0.77
CA THR A 6 12.42 21.22 -0.06
C THR A 6 11.90 21.22 -1.47
N GLY A 7 12.18 22.21 -2.30
CA GLY A 7 11.77 22.45 -3.68
C GLY A 7 11.45 21.23 -4.57
N PHE A 8 10.78 20.27 -4.03
CA PHE A 8 10.15 19.18 -4.74
C PHE A 8 8.89 19.78 -5.38
N ASP A 9 8.98 20.03 -6.66
CA ASP A 9 7.80 20.34 -7.46
C ASP A 9 6.97 19.07 -7.53
N TYR A 10 5.92 18.99 -6.72
CA TYR A 10 4.97 17.89 -6.76
C TYR A 10 4.18 17.87 -8.08
N GLY A 11 4.50 18.77 -9.02
CA GLY A 11 3.78 18.96 -10.27
C GLY A 11 2.30 19.18 -10.02
N ASP A 12 1.58 19.59 -11.01
CA ASP A 12 0.11 19.41 -10.99
C ASP A 12 -0.17 17.92 -11.02
N ALA A 13 -0.19 17.25 -9.86
CA ALA A 13 -0.57 15.84 -9.72
C ALA A 13 -1.96 15.71 -10.35
N ALA A 14 -1.96 15.29 -11.61
CA ALA A 14 -3.15 15.28 -12.41
C ALA A 14 -4.12 14.28 -11.80
N GLY A 15 -5.08 14.76 -11.03
CA GLY A 15 -6.24 13.98 -10.63
C GLY A 15 -6.45 13.76 -9.14
N VAL A 16 -5.42 13.74 -8.29
CA VAL A 16 -5.62 13.51 -6.85
C VAL A 16 -5.63 14.85 -6.11
N LYS A 17 -6.79 15.26 -5.63
CA LYS A 17 -6.95 16.50 -4.88
C LYS A 17 -7.41 16.19 -3.47
N LEU A 18 -6.79 16.86 -2.50
CA LEU A 18 -7.25 16.85 -1.12
C LEU A 18 -8.71 17.36 -1.05
N ASP A 19 -9.59 16.61 -0.41
CA ASP A 19 -10.99 17.03 -0.20
C ASP A 19 -11.06 18.09 0.91
N THR A 20 -10.74 19.31 0.53
CA THR A 20 -10.79 20.47 1.42
C THR A 20 -12.21 20.89 1.80
N ALA A 21 -13.21 20.51 0.99
CA ALA A 21 -14.61 20.88 1.25
C ALA A 21 -15.21 20.06 2.41
N ASN A 22 -14.82 18.79 2.54
CA ASN A 22 -15.30 17.90 3.58
C ASN A 22 -14.24 17.62 4.67
N HIS A 23 -13.04 18.18 4.56
CA HIS A 23 -11.90 17.95 5.45
C HIS A 23 -11.61 16.44 5.62
N LYS A 24 -11.53 15.73 4.48
CA LYS A 24 -11.31 14.29 4.43
C LYS A 24 -10.06 13.92 3.68
N ILE A 25 -9.40 12.87 4.17
CA ILE A 25 -8.33 12.15 3.50
C ILE A 25 -8.78 10.71 3.34
N VAL A 26 -8.83 10.23 2.10
CA VAL A 26 -9.11 8.83 1.81
C VAL A 26 -7.80 8.09 1.64
N ILE A 27 -7.63 7.02 2.40
CA ILE A 27 -6.57 6.02 2.23
C ILE A 27 -7.20 4.78 1.61
N GLY A 28 -6.74 4.38 0.44
CA GLY A 28 -7.14 3.15 -0.19
C GLY A 28 -6.54 1.95 0.54
N VAL A 29 -7.33 0.90 0.71
CA VAL A 29 -6.88 -0.38 1.26
C VAL A 29 -7.15 -1.45 0.20
N TYR A 30 -6.10 -1.81 -0.51
CA TYR A 30 -6.10 -2.76 -1.64
C TYR A 30 -5.68 -4.12 -1.14
N GLU A 31 -6.63 -4.95 -0.70
CA GLU A 31 -6.34 -6.22 -0.04
C GLU A 31 -7.25 -7.36 -0.52
N PRO A 32 -6.80 -8.62 -0.49
CA PRO A 32 -7.70 -9.74 -0.68
C PRO A 32 -8.54 -9.96 0.58
N LEU A 33 -9.84 -9.79 0.49
CA LEU A 33 -10.77 -10.20 1.54
C LEU A 33 -11.36 -11.58 1.27
N THR A 34 -11.26 -12.03 0.01
CA THR A 34 -11.72 -13.34 -0.46
C THR A 34 -10.61 -14.05 -1.21
N GLY A 35 -10.89 -15.30 -1.65
CA GLY A 35 -9.92 -16.12 -2.34
C GLY A 35 -8.84 -16.72 -1.43
N ASN A 36 -7.77 -17.24 -2.05
CA ASN A 36 -6.75 -18.05 -1.36
C ASN A 36 -5.98 -17.27 -0.29
N ASN A 37 -5.78 -15.97 -0.48
CA ASN A 37 -5.05 -15.09 0.42
C ASN A 37 -5.97 -14.27 1.36
N GLY A 38 -7.28 -14.50 1.29
CA GLY A 38 -8.27 -13.71 2.05
C GLY A 38 -8.07 -13.74 3.57
N GLY A 39 -7.47 -14.81 4.10
CA GLY A 39 -7.14 -14.90 5.53
C GLY A 39 -6.07 -13.89 5.95
N GLY A 40 -4.99 -13.77 5.17
CA GLY A 40 -3.91 -12.82 5.41
C GLY A 40 -4.37 -11.38 5.19
N GLY A 41 -5.00 -11.09 4.05
CA GLY A 41 -5.49 -9.75 3.74
C GLY A 41 -6.47 -9.21 4.78
N LYS A 42 -7.37 -10.04 5.31
CA LYS A 42 -8.25 -9.62 6.42
C LYS A 42 -7.50 -9.21 7.68
N GLN A 43 -6.37 -9.86 7.99
CA GLN A 43 -5.55 -9.48 9.15
C GLN A 43 -4.85 -8.14 8.90
N GLU A 44 -4.33 -7.90 7.69
CA GLU A 44 -3.75 -6.61 7.33
C GLU A 44 -4.78 -5.49 7.41
N VAL A 45 -5.98 -5.71 6.84
CA VAL A 45 -7.10 -4.75 6.95
C VAL A 45 -7.49 -4.49 8.41
N LEU A 46 -7.48 -5.52 9.26
CA LEU A 46 -7.74 -5.35 10.69
C LEU A 46 -6.69 -4.45 11.35
N GLY A 47 -5.41 -4.65 11.03
CA GLY A 47 -4.32 -3.80 11.52
C GLY A 47 -4.48 -2.34 11.09
N MET A 48 -4.78 -2.10 9.80
CA MET A 48 -5.03 -0.75 9.26
C MET A 48 -6.23 -0.07 9.94
N LYS A 49 -7.34 -0.79 10.10
CA LYS A 49 -8.54 -0.30 10.81
C LYS A 49 -8.24 0.00 12.29
N TYR A 50 -7.46 -0.86 12.94
CA TYR A 50 -7.06 -0.64 14.32
C TYR A 50 -6.21 0.63 14.45
N ALA A 51 -5.18 0.80 13.59
CA ALA A 51 -4.37 2.01 13.58
C ALA A 51 -5.23 3.28 13.37
N ASN A 52 -6.13 3.25 12.38
CA ASN A 52 -7.05 4.36 12.10
C ASN A 52 -8.02 4.64 13.26
N SER A 53 -8.36 3.63 14.06
CA SER A 53 -9.24 3.80 15.23
C SER A 53 -8.54 4.46 16.42
N LEU A 54 -7.22 4.35 16.50
CA LEU A 54 -6.42 4.99 17.56
C LEU A 54 -6.21 6.47 17.29
N ASP A 55 -5.95 6.82 16.03
CA ASP A 55 -5.77 8.20 15.59
C ASP A 55 -6.16 8.30 14.10
N ASN A 56 -7.24 9.00 13.82
CA ASN A 56 -7.73 9.24 12.47
C ASN A 56 -7.79 10.72 12.13
N LYS A 57 -7.02 11.54 12.84
CA LYS A 57 -6.97 12.97 12.62
C LYS A 57 -5.57 13.40 12.18
N ILE A 58 -5.52 14.32 11.24
CA ILE A 58 -4.28 14.94 10.80
C ILE A 58 -4.50 16.43 10.58
N GLU A 59 -3.54 17.24 10.99
CA GLU A 59 -3.56 18.68 10.73
C GLU A 59 -2.73 18.98 9.48
N ILE A 60 -3.35 19.68 8.53
CA ILE A 60 -2.70 20.16 7.30
C ILE A 60 -2.96 21.67 7.18
N ALA A 61 -1.89 22.45 7.16
CA ALA A 61 -1.95 23.91 7.04
C ALA A 61 -2.85 24.59 8.10
N GLY A 62 -2.94 24.03 9.31
CA GLY A 62 -3.75 24.55 10.41
C GLY A 62 -5.21 24.11 10.39
N GLU A 63 -5.58 23.20 9.50
CA GLU A 63 -6.92 22.63 9.40
C GLU A 63 -6.90 21.13 9.71
N GLU A 64 -7.85 20.66 10.52
CA GLU A 64 -7.98 19.24 10.88
C GLU A 64 -8.73 18.47 9.81
N TYR A 65 -8.14 17.37 9.34
CA TYR A 65 -8.73 16.43 8.40
C TYR A 65 -8.99 15.09 9.08
N THR A 66 -10.07 14.42 8.65
CA THR A 66 -10.37 13.06 9.09
C THR A 66 -9.89 12.05 8.06
N VAL A 67 -9.14 11.04 8.50
CA VAL A 67 -8.69 9.93 7.67
C VAL A 67 -9.77 8.85 7.61
N GLU A 68 -10.20 8.52 6.40
CA GLU A 68 -11.15 7.44 6.10
C GLU A 68 -10.47 6.34 5.27
N LEU A 69 -10.77 5.09 5.57
CA LEU A 69 -10.26 3.93 4.83
C LEU A 69 -11.29 3.46 3.81
N TYR A 70 -10.91 3.41 2.54
CA TYR A 70 -11.69 2.79 1.48
C TYR A 70 -11.10 1.43 1.13
N VAL A 71 -11.84 0.35 1.41
CA VAL A 71 -11.36 -1.03 1.24
C VAL A 71 -11.89 -1.61 -0.08
N SER A 72 -10.97 -2.11 -0.91
CA SER A 72 -11.30 -2.80 -2.16
C SER A 72 -10.73 -4.20 -2.16
N ASP A 73 -11.60 -5.21 -2.37
CA ASP A 73 -11.24 -6.63 -2.43
C ASP A 73 -10.73 -7.00 -3.83
N ASN A 74 -9.49 -7.45 -3.94
CA ASN A 74 -8.93 -7.98 -5.20
C ASN A 74 -9.17 -9.50 -5.36
N GLY A 75 -9.77 -10.16 -4.37
CA GLY A 75 -10.15 -11.57 -4.45
C GLY A 75 -8.97 -12.55 -4.53
N SER A 76 -7.74 -12.13 -4.32
CA SER A 76 -6.51 -12.90 -4.56
C SER A 76 -6.30 -13.29 -6.05
N LEU A 77 -6.91 -12.57 -6.97
CA LEU A 77 -6.91 -12.87 -8.41
C LEU A 77 -6.33 -11.71 -9.20
N GLU A 78 -5.30 -11.98 -10.01
CA GLU A 78 -4.68 -10.97 -10.88
C GLU A 78 -5.67 -10.38 -11.88
N GLU A 79 -6.65 -11.16 -12.33
CA GLU A 79 -7.72 -10.69 -13.24
C GLU A 79 -8.62 -9.61 -12.61
N ASN A 80 -8.71 -9.56 -11.28
CA ASN A 80 -9.47 -8.56 -10.55
C ASN A 80 -8.62 -7.34 -10.15
N ALA A 81 -7.30 -7.43 -10.29
CA ALA A 81 -6.37 -6.44 -9.77
C ALA A 81 -6.65 -5.02 -10.29
N VAL A 82 -6.77 -4.88 -11.62
CA VAL A 82 -7.02 -3.59 -12.27
C VAL A 82 -8.36 -2.99 -11.83
N SER A 83 -9.42 -3.81 -11.75
CA SER A 83 -10.74 -3.30 -11.35
C SER A 83 -10.77 -2.86 -9.89
N ALA A 84 -10.12 -3.63 -9.01
CA ALA A 84 -10.02 -3.28 -7.59
C ALA A 84 -9.15 -2.04 -7.35
N ALA A 85 -8.02 -1.89 -8.07
CA ALA A 85 -7.19 -0.70 -8.03
C ALA A 85 -7.93 0.53 -8.58
N SER A 86 -8.66 0.38 -9.69
CA SER A 86 -9.48 1.46 -10.26
C SER A 86 -10.58 1.93 -9.28
N ALA A 87 -11.13 1.04 -8.47
CA ALA A 87 -12.07 1.43 -7.43
C ALA A 87 -11.39 2.28 -6.33
N ILE A 88 -10.15 1.95 -5.94
CA ILE A 88 -9.34 2.79 -5.04
C ILE A 88 -9.12 4.19 -5.65
N VAL A 89 -8.66 4.24 -6.91
CA VAL A 89 -8.46 5.52 -7.62
C VAL A 89 -9.74 6.35 -7.65
N SER A 90 -10.86 5.72 -8.00
CA SER A 90 -12.17 6.39 -8.09
C SER A 90 -12.73 6.87 -6.74
N SER A 91 -12.26 6.30 -5.63
CA SER A 91 -12.65 6.74 -4.28
C SER A 91 -12.02 8.08 -3.87
N GLY A 92 -11.07 8.60 -4.65
CA GLY A 92 -10.30 9.79 -4.31
C GLY A 92 -9.19 9.53 -3.31
N ALA A 93 -8.75 8.27 -3.19
CA ALA A 93 -7.64 7.92 -2.31
C ALA A 93 -6.35 8.65 -2.70
N LEU A 94 -5.63 9.16 -1.72
CA LEU A 94 -4.33 9.83 -1.89
C LEU A 94 -3.17 8.85 -1.90
N ILE A 95 -3.35 7.69 -1.28
CA ILE A 95 -2.37 6.61 -1.18
C ILE A 95 -3.11 5.28 -1.11
N SER A 96 -2.49 4.20 -1.58
CA SER A 96 -3.00 2.84 -1.44
C SER A 96 -2.11 2.00 -0.54
N LEU A 97 -2.69 1.28 0.40
CA LEU A 97 -2.01 0.30 1.24
C LEU A 97 -2.39 -1.11 0.82
N GLY A 98 -1.43 -2.02 0.77
CA GLY A 98 -1.62 -3.41 0.37
C GLY A 98 -0.81 -3.74 -0.89
N SER A 99 -0.82 -4.97 -1.35
CA SER A 99 -1.70 -6.09 -1.05
C SER A 99 -0.95 -7.22 -0.33
N TYR A 100 -1.71 -8.10 0.35
CA TYR A 100 -1.24 -9.44 0.72
C TYR A 100 -1.22 -10.31 -0.53
N GLY A 101 -0.13 -10.30 -1.25
CA GLY A 101 0.04 -11.08 -2.47
C GLY A 101 0.76 -10.31 -3.54
N SER A 102 1.93 -10.79 -3.95
CA SER A 102 2.78 -10.09 -4.91
C SER A 102 2.19 -10.05 -6.32
N GLY A 103 1.53 -11.14 -6.77
CA GLY A 103 0.95 -11.18 -8.12
C GLY A 103 -0.10 -10.11 -8.34
N VAL A 104 -1.05 -9.95 -7.42
CA VAL A 104 -2.09 -8.90 -7.50
C VAL A 104 -1.51 -7.50 -7.31
N SER A 105 -0.40 -7.35 -6.56
CA SER A 105 0.31 -6.08 -6.42
C SER A 105 0.96 -5.66 -7.74
N ILE A 106 1.67 -6.59 -8.40
CA ILE A 106 2.30 -6.35 -9.70
C ILE A 106 1.24 -6.01 -10.75
N ALA A 107 0.14 -6.76 -10.80
CA ALA A 107 -0.92 -6.54 -11.78
C ALA A 107 -1.66 -5.21 -11.61
N ALA A 108 -1.63 -4.60 -10.42
CA ALA A 108 -2.26 -3.30 -10.14
C ALA A 108 -1.29 -2.11 -10.30
N ALA A 109 0.02 -2.36 -10.40
CA ALA A 109 1.05 -1.32 -10.30
C ALA A 109 0.88 -0.20 -11.33
N ASP A 110 0.62 -0.54 -12.58
CA ASP A 110 0.41 0.45 -13.65
C ASP A 110 -0.85 1.30 -13.41
N THR A 111 -1.92 0.72 -12.85
CA THR A 111 -3.14 1.47 -12.53
C THR A 111 -2.88 2.57 -11.49
N PHE A 112 -2.08 2.27 -10.46
CA PHE A 112 -1.69 3.26 -9.46
C PHE A 112 -0.71 4.30 -10.04
N ALA A 113 0.23 3.86 -10.88
CA ALA A 113 1.20 4.75 -11.53
C ALA A 113 0.52 5.74 -12.47
N GLU A 114 -0.40 5.29 -13.33
CA GLU A 114 -1.18 6.15 -14.23
C GLU A 114 -2.03 7.18 -13.47
N ALA A 115 -2.56 6.80 -12.30
CA ALA A 115 -3.30 7.70 -11.42
C ALA A 115 -2.40 8.58 -10.54
N GLN A 116 -1.08 8.37 -10.56
CA GLN A 116 -0.11 9.05 -9.68
C GLN A 116 -0.43 8.89 -8.19
N ILE A 117 -0.92 7.72 -7.80
CA ILE A 117 -1.23 7.34 -6.42
C ILE A 117 -0.12 6.42 -5.92
N PRO A 118 0.66 6.82 -4.89
CA PRO A 118 1.63 5.93 -4.27
C PRO A 118 0.95 4.69 -3.70
N ALA A 119 1.46 3.50 -4.02
CA ALA A 119 1.03 2.24 -3.41
C ALA A 119 2.11 1.72 -2.48
N ILE A 120 1.73 1.25 -1.28
CA ILE A 120 2.66 0.70 -0.29
C ILE A 120 2.28 -0.74 0.02
N GLY A 121 3.10 -1.66 -0.46
CA GLY A 121 2.97 -3.08 -0.16
C GLY A 121 3.30 -3.39 1.29
N VAL A 122 2.40 -4.09 1.97
CA VAL A 122 2.54 -4.44 3.39
C VAL A 122 3.34 -5.73 3.55
N SER A 123 3.00 -6.77 2.79
CA SER A 123 3.65 -8.09 2.88
C SER A 123 3.96 -8.75 1.53
N CYS A 124 3.92 -8.01 0.44
CA CYS A 124 4.25 -8.51 -0.90
C CYS A 124 5.77 -8.55 -1.12
N THR A 125 6.38 -9.71 -0.86
CA THR A 125 7.84 -9.90 -0.74
C THR A 125 8.60 -10.10 -2.05
N ASN A 126 7.92 -10.34 -3.18
CA ASN A 126 8.57 -10.51 -4.48
C ASN A 126 9.25 -9.19 -4.94
N ALA A 127 10.49 -9.28 -5.40
CA ALA A 127 11.27 -8.12 -5.85
C ALA A 127 10.55 -7.33 -6.96
N SER A 128 9.87 -8.01 -7.88
CA SER A 128 9.19 -7.41 -9.02
C SER A 128 8.00 -6.50 -8.66
N VAL A 129 7.57 -6.46 -7.40
CA VAL A 129 6.52 -5.52 -6.96
C VAL A 129 6.98 -4.07 -7.07
N THR A 130 8.26 -3.80 -6.81
CA THR A 130 8.83 -2.45 -6.87
C THR A 130 9.87 -2.28 -7.97
N ASP A 131 10.39 -3.37 -8.54
CA ASP A 131 11.34 -3.32 -9.63
C ASP A 131 10.63 -2.92 -10.93
N GLY A 132 10.98 -1.74 -11.46
CA GLY A 132 10.32 -1.16 -12.62
C GLY A 132 8.98 -0.46 -12.33
N HIS A 133 8.56 -0.34 -11.09
CA HIS A 133 7.30 0.32 -10.68
C HIS A 133 7.56 1.50 -9.75
N ASP A 134 7.82 2.68 -10.28
CA ASP A 134 8.23 3.90 -9.54
C ASP A 134 7.19 4.40 -8.53
N TRP A 135 5.93 3.99 -8.67
CA TRP A 135 4.82 4.37 -7.78
C TRP A 135 4.46 3.28 -6.77
N TYR A 136 5.16 2.12 -6.78
CA TYR A 136 4.93 1.05 -5.83
C TYR A 136 6.10 0.93 -4.85
N PHE A 137 5.83 1.12 -3.59
CA PHE A 137 6.76 1.03 -2.46
C PHE A 137 6.45 -0.19 -1.61
N ARG A 138 7.31 -0.53 -0.65
CA ARG A 138 7.04 -1.62 0.31
C ARG A 138 7.67 -1.32 1.67
N ILE A 139 7.11 -1.95 2.70
CA ILE A 139 7.64 -1.93 4.07
C ILE A 139 8.11 -3.32 4.54
N CYS A 140 7.88 -4.38 3.75
CA CYS A 140 8.34 -5.72 4.07
C CYS A 140 9.72 -6.01 3.44
N PHE A 141 10.35 -7.10 3.91
CA PHE A 141 11.57 -7.63 3.33
C PHE A 141 11.33 -8.27 1.95
N LEU A 142 12.43 -8.60 1.28
CA LEU A 142 12.43 -9.27 -0.02
C LEU A 142 12.63 -10.79 0.12
N ASP A 143 12.04 -11.58 -0.77
CA ASP A 143 12.26 -13.03 -0.86
C ASP A 143 13.75 -13.42 -0.92
N PRO A 144 14.62 -12.78 -1.73
CA PRO A 144 16.05 -13.09 -1.75
C PRO A 144 16.74 -12.89 -0.39
N PHE A 145 16.35 -11.85 0.37
CA PHE A 145 16.88 -11.64 1.72
C PHE A 145 16.42 -12.76 2.67
N GLN A 146 15.14 -13.12 2.64
CA GLN A 146 14.60 -14.22 3.44
C GLN A 146 15.32 -15.54 3.12
N GLY A 147 15.52 -15.84 1.83
CA GLY A 147 16.24 -17.05 1.40
C GLY A 147 17.67 -17.10 1.93
N SER A 148 18.38 -15.97 1.87
CA SER A 148 19.76 -15.87 2.40
C SER A 148 19.81 -16.08 3.91
N VAL A 149 18.89 -15.47 4.66
CA VAL A 149 18.81 -15.62 6.13
C VAL A 149 18.49 -17.07 6.51
N MET A 150 17.55 -17.71 5.80
CA MET A 150 17.21 -19.11 6.05
C MET A 150 18.36 -20.05 5.74
N ALA A 151 19.09 -19.81 4.64
CA ALA A 151 20.27 -20.61 4.29
C ALA A 151 21.39 -20.46 5.34
N GLN A 152 21.64 -19.23 5.80
CA GLN A 152 22.63 -18.99 6.86
C GLN A 152 22.22 -19.66 8.18
N PHE A 153 20.96 -19.55 8.57
CA PHE A 153 20.43 -20.22 9.77
C PHE A 153 20.63 -21.74 9.69
N ALA A 154 20.26 -22.34 8.56
CA ALA A 154 20.42 -23.80 8.35
C ALA A 154 21.90 -24.21 8.42
N TRP A 155 22.79 -23.41 7.82
CA TRP A 155 24.23 -23.65 7.89
C TRP A 155 24.77 -23.59 9.32
N ASP A 156 24.39 -22.57 10.08
CA ASP A 156 24.84 -22.39 11.45
C ASP A 156 24.34 -23.52 12.36
N MET A 157 23.12 -24.01 12.13
CA MET A 157 22.58 -25.15 12.86
C MET A 157 23.33 -26.45 12.58
N VAL A 158 23.77 -26.66 11.34
CA VAL A 158 24.52 -27.86 10.93
C VAL A 158 26.00 -27.74 11.34
N ALA A 159 26.63 -26.58 11.18
CA ALA A 159 28.03 -26.36 11.51
C ALA A 159 28.28 -26.34 13.03
N GLY A 160 27.24 -26.07 13.83
CA GLY A 160 27.29 -26.12 15.30
C GLY A 160 27.04 -27.51 15.91
N ALA A 161 26.73 -28.51 15.06
CA ALA A 161 26.55 -29.90 15.46
C ALA A 161 27.80 -30.73 15.22
#